data_584d10852eb891f91db1918d7059d5a1
#
_entry.id   584d10852eb891f91db1918d7059d5a1
#
_cell.length_a   1.000
_cell.length_b   1.000
_cell.length_c   1.000
_cell.angle_alpha   90.00
_cell.angle_beta   90.00
_cell.angle_gamma   90.00
#
_symmetry.space_group_name_H-M   'P 1'
#
loop_
_entity.id
_entity.type
_entity.pdbx_description
1 polymer ?
#
loop_
_entity_poly.entity_id
_entity_poly.type
_entity_poly.pdbx_seq_one_letter_code
_entity_poly.pdbx_strand_id
1 'polypeptide(L)'
;MDLQKLVKSLENCPCGKKHEVYTKHVEISGDATEKTGELLRRFGFGDRLLLIADENTLAAAEKYGLCDVLAAAGFKVTRKVYENMLYARVEQVREVEALAEDADGIISVGTGSLNDICRVSAFEKKKKFCIFATAPSMDFGTWFKI
;
A
#
# COMPACT_ATOMS: atom_id res chain seq x y z
N MET A 1 -5.82 4.06 15.28
CA MET A 1 -4.99 3.09 16.10
C MET A 1 -3.71 3.79 16.48
N ASP A 2 -3.34 3.77 17.76
CA ASP A 2 -2.08 4.37 18.22
C ASP A 2 -0.93 3.36 18.06
N LEU A 3 -0.18 3.50 16.96
CA LEU A 3 0.96 2.61 16.65
C LEU A 3 2.07 2.72 17.71
N GLN A 4 2.25 3.87 18.35
CA GLN A 4 3.28 4.04 19.38
C GLN A 4 2.95 3.22 20.64
N LYS A 5 1.67 3.16 21.02
CA LYS A 5 1.23 2.28 22.11
C LYS A 5 1.42 0.81 21.78
N LEU A 6 1.13 0.42 20.54
CA LEU A 6 1.36 -0.94 20.06
C LEU A 6 2.85 -1.30 20.14
N VAL A 7 3.74 -0.45 19.61
CA VAL A 7 5.19 -0.69 19.66
C VAL A 7 5.66 -0.86 21.10
N LYS A 8 5.27 0.03 22.02
CA LYS A 8 5.62 -0.08 23.43
C LYS A 8 5.11 -1.37 24.08
N SER A 9 3.92 -1.83 23.73
CA SER A 9 3.39 -3.08 24.27
C SER A 9 4.15 -4.32 23.79
N LEU A 10 4.83 -4.23 22.64
CA LEU A 10 5.61 -5.31 22.06
C LEU A 10 7.07 -5.35 22.56
N GLU A 11 7.59 -4.26 23.13
CA GLU A 11 8.96 -4.20 23.67
C GLU A 11 9.18 -5.23 24.80
N ASN A 12 8.17 -5.50 25.61
CA ASN A 12 8.21 -6.44 26.72
C ASN A 12 7.33 -7.67 26.47
N CYS A 13 7.26 -8.16 25.25
CA CYS A 13 6.45 -9.31 24.91
C CYS A 13 6.95 -10.58 25.63
N PRO A 14 6.08 -11.32 26.35
CA PRO A 14 6.48 -12.53 27.07
C PRO A 14 6.98 -13.67 26.17
N CYS A 15 6.85 -13.54 24.83
CA CYS A 15 7.37 -14.53 23.90
C CYS A 15 8.91 -14.54 23.78
N GLY A 16 9.61 -13.55 24.37
CA GLY A 16 11.07 -13.43 24.34
C GLY A 16 11.68 -13.06 22.98
N LYS A 17 10.86 -12.75 21.97
CA LYS A 17 11.33 -12.32 20.64
C LYS A 17 11.28 -10.81 20.52
N LYS A 18 12.23 -10.26 19.75
CA LYS A 18 12.18 -8.85 19.34
C LYS A 18 11.11 -8.69 18.27
N HIS A 19 10.13 -7.82 18.55
CA HIS A 19 9.09 -7.45 17.59
C HIS A 19 9.42 -6.12 16.95
N GLU A 20 9.33 -6.03 15.64
CA GLU A 20 9.53 -4.80 14.88
C GLU A 20 8.26 -4.46 14.11
N VAL A 21 7.81 -3.21 14.24
CA VAL A 21 6.67 -2.69 13.50
C VAL A 21 7.17 -1.74 12.42
N TYR A 22 7.12 -2.18 11.18
CA TYR A 22 7.59 -1.40 10.02
C TYR A 22 6.55 -0.39 9.52
N THR A 23 5.28 -0.56 9.89
CA THR A 23 4.20 0.36 9.53
C THR A 23 4.42 1.71 10.17
N LYS A 24 4.48 2.77 9.38
CA LYS A 24 4.71 4.14 9.86
C LYS A 24 3.43 4.89 10.15
N HIS A 25 2.37 4.61 9.42
CA HIS A 25 1.09 5.28 9.55
C HIS A 25 -0.07 4.38 9.15
N VAL A 26 -1.21 4.60 9.79
CA VAL A 26 -2.50 4.00 9.42
C VAL A 26 -3.55 5.09 9.51
N GLU A 27 -4.19 5.42 8.40
CA GLU A 27 -5.32 6.35 8.34
C GLU A 27 -6.62 5.56 8.21
N ILE A 28 -7.58 5.86 9.09
CA ILE A 28 -8.92 5.29 9.08
C ILE A 28 -9.91 6.43 9.26
N SER A 29 -10.40 6.97 8.17
CA SER A 29 -11.35 8.10 8.19
C SER A 29 -12.20 8.10 6.92
N GLY A 30 -13.33 8.80 6.97
CA GLY A 30 -14.21 8.95 5.80
C GLY A 30 -13.58 9.75 4.66
N ASP A 31 -12.55 10.54 4.95
CA ASP A 31 -11.79 11.38 4.02
C ASP A 31 -10.37 10.82 3.74
N ALA A 32 -10.14 9.53 4.01
CA ALA A 32 -8.83 8.91 3.82
C ALA A 32 -8.33 9.02 2.37
N THR A 33 -9.22 8.91 1.39
CA THR A 33 -8.86 9.06 -0.03
C THR A 33 -8.32 10.45 -0.31
N GLU A 34 -9.01 11.49 0.15
CA GLU A 34 -8.63 12.89 -0.07
C GLU A 34 -7.26 13.21 0.56
N LYS A 35 -6.95 12.59 1.69
CA LYS A 35 -5.67 12.74 2.39
C LYS A 35 -4.52 11.94 1.76
N THR A 36 -4.82 10.98 0.88
CA THR A 36 -3.81 10.05 0.36
C THR A 36 -2.62 10.78 -0.25
N GLY A 37 -2.86 11.77 -1.11
CA GLY A 37 -1.79 12.52 -1.77
C GLY A 37 -0.88 13.24 -0.77
N GLU A 38 -1.45 13.95 0.20
CA GLU A 38 -0.70 14.63 1.26
C GLU A 38 0.12 13.64 2.10
N LEU A 39 -0.50 12.54 2.53
CA LEU A 39 0.17 11.52 3.34
C LEU A 39 1.35 10.91 2.60
N LEU A 40 1.22 10.55 1.33
CA LEU A 40 2.32 10.03 0.53
C LEU A 40 3.48 11.03 0.45
N ARG A 41 3.20 12.33 0.24
CA ARG A 41 4.22 13.39 0.26
C ARG A 41 4.88 13.50 1.62
N ARG A 42 4.11 13.54 2.70
CA ARG A 42 4.60 13.61 4.08
C ARG A 42 5.53 12.45 4.43
N PHE A 43 5.27 11.25 3.92
CA PHE A 43 6.12 10.08 4.12
C PHE A 43 7.23 9.95 3.06
N GLY A 44 7.40 10.98 2.23
CA GLY A 44 8.51 11.13 1.31
C GLY A 44 8.45 10.20 0.11
N PHE A 45 7.27 9.86 -0.38
CA PHE A 45 7.13 9.24 -1.70
C PHE A 45 7.57 10.25 -2.76
N GLY A 46 8.39 9.79 -3.72
CA GLY A 46 8.79 10.61 -4.86
C GLY A 46 7.66 10.78 -5.88
N ASP A 47 7.97 11.39 -7.01
CA ASP A 47 6.94 11.81 -7.97
C ASP A 47 6.34 10.67 -8.80
N ARG A 48 7.08 9.58 -8.98
CA ARG A 48 6.68 8.45 -9.82
C ARG A 48 6.13 7.31 -8.99
N LEU A 49 4.84 7.06 -9.11
CA LEU A 49 4.15 6.00 -8.38
C LEU A 49 3.76 4.86 -9.31
N LEU A 50 3.98 3.64 -8.86
CA LEU A 50 3.43 2.44 -9.48
C LEU A 50 2.20 2.00 -8.68
N LEU A 51 1.03 2.09 -9.30
CA LEU A 51 -0.24 1.65 -8.72
C LEU A 51 -0.58 0.27 -9.26
N ILE A 52 -0.75 -0.67 -8.35
CA ILE A 52 -1.14 -2.05 -8.64
C ILE A 52 -2.54 -2.31 -8.11
N ALA A 53 -3.41 -2.79 -8.97
CA ALA A 53 -4.81 -3.08 -8.64
C ALA A 53 -5.32 -4.28 -9.46
N ASP A 54 -6.48 -4.78 -9.14
CA ASP A 54 -7.33 -5.49 -10.08
C ASP A 54 -8.51 -4.59 -10.53
N GLU A 55 -9.26 -5.04 -11.53
CA GLU A 55 -10.38 -4.26 -12.09
C GLU A 55 -11.41 -3.87 -11.02
N ASN A 56 -11.74 -4.77 -10.10
CA ASN A 56 -12.73 -4.54 -9.07
C ASN A 56 -12.22 -3.55 -8.01
N THR A 57 -10.98 -3.72 -7.56
CA THR A 57 -10.39 -2.86 -6.52
C THR A 57 -10.11 -1.47 -7.06
N LEU A 58 -9.67 -1.36 -8.32
CA LEU A 58 -9.52 -0.07 -8.97
C LEU A 58 -10.86 0.65 -9.11
N ALA A 59 -11.90 -0.04 -9.61
CA ALA A 59 -13.23 0.54 -9.74
C ALA A 59 -13.79 1.02 -8.39
N ALA A 60 -13.53 0.28 -7.31
CA ALA A 60 -13.92 0.68 -5.96
C ALA A 60 -13.18 1.96 -5.50
N ALA A 61 -11.88 2.06 -5.75
CA ALA A 61 -11.08 3.23 -5.37
C ALA A 61 -11.43 4.47 -6.21
N GLU A 62 -11.73 4.28 -7.50
CA GLU A 62 -12.11 5.37 -8.40
C GLU A 62 -13.48 5.99 -8.07
N LYS A 63 -14.37 5.26 -7.41
CA LYS A 63 -15.62 5.86 -6.86
C LYS A 63 -15.34 7.01 -5.88
N TYR A 64 -14.16 7.00 -5.27
CA TYR A 64 -13.70 8.04 -4.35
C TYR A 64 -12.64 8.95 -4.98
N GLY A 65 -12.37 8.82 -6.29
CA GLY A 65 -11.45 9.69 -7.03
C GLY A 65 -9.98 9.52 -6.67
N LEU A 66 -9.52 8.31 -6.35
CA LEU A 66 -8.14 8.08 -5.93
C LEU A 66 -7.12 8.60 -6.95
N CYS A 67 -7.28 8.30 -8.24
CA CYS A 67 -6.33 8.73 -9.26
C CYS A 67 -6.33 10.26 -9.43
N ASP A 68 -7.47 10.91 -9.31
CA ASP A 68 -7.57 12.37 -9.39
C ASP A 68 -6.85 13.03 -8.20
N VAL A 69 -7.01 12.47 -7.00
CA VAL A 69 -6.31 12.93 -5.79
C VAL A 69 -4.79 12.79 -5.95
N LEU A 70 -4.32 11.67 -6.48
CA LEU A 70 -2.89 11.46 -6.73
C LEU A 70 -2.34 12.43 -7.78
N ALA A 71 -3.09 12.64 -8.87
CA ALA A 71 -2.72 13.60 -9.92
C ALA A 71 -2.70 15.04 -9.39
N ALA A 72 -3.70 15.44 -8.60
CA ALA A 72 -3.76 16.75 -7.97
C ALA A 72 -2.61 17.00 -6.99
N ALA A 73 -2.12 15.95 -6.33
CA ALA A 73 -0.93 15.99 -5.49
C ALA A 73 0.40 15.99 -6.28
N GLY A 74 0.34 16.02 -7.62
CA GLY A 74 1.51 16.10 -8.51
C GLY A 74 2.23 14.78 -8.74
N PHE A 75 1.59 13.63 -8.48
CA PHE A 75 2.18 12.33 -8.78
C PHE A 75 1.97 11.94 -10.24
N LYS A 76 3.00 11.32 -10.81
CA LYS A 76 2.94 10.61 -12.09
C LYS A 76 2.67 9.13 -11.79
N VAL A 77 1.48 8.66 -12.13
CA VAL A 77 1.03 7.32 -11.77
C VAL A 77 1.08 6.39 -12.98
N THR A 78 1.96 5.39 -12.91
CA THR A 78 1.92 4.23 -13.81
C THR A 78 1.02 3.18 -13.18
N ARG A 79 0.09 2.60 -13.95
CA ARG A 79 -0.89 1.62 -13.46
C ARG A 79 -0.65 0.26 -14.09
N LYS A 80 -0.66 -0.77 -13.25
CA LYS A 80 -0.81 -2.17 -13.65
C LYS A 80 -2.09 -2.70 -13.05
N VAL A 81 -3.02 -3.11 -13.89
CA VAL A 81 -4.32 -3.63 -13.49
C VAL A 81 -4.43 -5.08 -13.95
N TYR A 82 -4.75 -5.98 -13.03
CA TYR A 82 -5.01 -7.38 -13.31
C TYR A 82 -6.49 -7.61 -13.53
N GLU A 83 -6.88 -8.50 -14.44
CA GLU A 83 -8.29 -8.79 -14.72
C GLU A 83 -9.00 -9.39 -13.51
N ASN A 84 -8.44 -10.44 -12.94
CA ASN A 84 -9.00 -11.10 -11.77
C ASN A 84 -7.89 -11.74 -10.95
N MET A 85 -7.57 -11.14 -9.82
CA MET A 85 -6.47 -11.61 -8.98
C MET A 85 -6.99 -12.47 -7.84
N LEU A 86 -6.94 -13.79 -7.98
CA LEU A 86 -7.31 -14.74 -6.94
C LEU A 86 -6.13 -15.16 -6.05
N TYR A 87 -4.93 -15.29 -6.63
CA TYR A 87 -3.74 -15.81 -5.96
C TYR A 87 -2.50 -14.99 -6.27
N ALA A 88 -1.65 -14.80 -5.27
CA ALA A 88 -0.31 -14.24 -5.47
C ALA A 88 0.63 -15.31 -6.09
N ARG A 89 1.31 -14.97 -7.17
CA ARG A 89 2.28 -15.83 -7.85
C ARG A 89 3.62 -15.13 -7.99
N VAL A 90 4.68 -15.91 -8.05
CA VAL A 90 6.05 -15.41 -8.19
C VAL A 90 6.23 -14.61 -9.50
N GLU A 91 5.59 -15.05 -10.58
CA GLU A 91 5.63 -14.36 -11.87
C GLU A 91 5.09 -12.92 -11.77
N GLN A 92 4.03 -12.71 -10.99
CA GLN A 92 3.47 -11.40 -10.75
C GLN A 92 4.38 -10.52 -9.88
N VAL A 93 5.08 -11.11 -8.90
CA VAL A 93 6.12 -10.40 -8.13
C VAL A 93 7.20 -9.91 -9.08
N ARG A 94 7.72 -10.76 -9.97
CA ARG A 94 8.74 -10.40 -10.96
C ARG A 94 8.27 -9.30 -11.90
N GLU A 95 7.02 -9.36 -12.35
CA GLU A 95 6.42 -8.34 -13.19
C GLU A 95 6.37 -6.99 -12.46
N VAL A 96 5.89 -6.98 -11.22
CA VAL A 96 5.83 -5.74 -10.41
C VAL A 96 7.24 -5.22 -10.10
N GLU A 97 8.20 -6.09 -9.83
CA GLU A 97 9.61 -5.70 -9.64
C GLU A 97 10.17 -4.99 -10.87
N ALA A 98 9.90 -5.52 -12.07
CA ALA A 98 10.35 -4.89 -13.32
C ALA A 98 9.70 -3.52 -13.53
N LEU A 99 8.39 -3.40 -13.30
CA LEU A 99 7.67 -2.12 -13.40
C LEU A 99 8.11 -1.11 -12.33
N ALA A 100 8.57 -1.58 -11.18
CA ALA A 100 9.01 -0.73 -10.08
C ALA A 100 10.40 -0.11 -10.28
N GLU A 101 11.16 -0.52 -11.29
CA GLU A 101 12.50 0.05 -11.57
C GLU A 101 12.43 1.56 -11.70
N ASP A 102 11.48 2.05 -12.48
CA ASP A 102 11.28 3.48 -12.76
C ASP A 102 10.36 4.20 -11.76
N ALA A 103 9.88 3.51 -10.74
CA ALA A 103 9.00 4.09 -9.74
C ALA A 103 9.77 4.48 -8.46
N ASP A 104 9.29 5.51 -7.79
CA ASP A 104 9.82 5.96 -6.50
C ASP A 104 9.09 5.29 -5.32
N GLY A 105 7.88 4.76 -5.58
CA GLY A 105 7.08 4.03 -4.61
C GLY A 105 5.99 3.21 -5.25
N ILE A 106 5.47 2.23 -4.50
CA ILE A 106 4.42 1.32 -4.94
C ILE A 106 3.17 1.55 -4.08
N ILE A 107 2.03 1.64 -4.74
CA ILE A 107 0.71 1.66 -4.09
C ILE A 107 -0.04 0.39 -4.50
N SER A 108 -0.39 -0.43 -3.52
CA SER A 108 -1.33 -1.53 -3.71
C SER A 108 -2.75 -1.03 -3.45
N VAL A 109 -3.61 -1.13 -4.45
CA VAL A 109 -5.03 -0.80 -4.32
C VAL A 109 -5.82 -2.10 -4.23
N GLY A 110 -6.15 -2.50 -3.01
CA GLY A 110 -6.83 -3.76 -2.78
C GLY A 110 -6.47 -4.43 -1.46
N THR A 111 -6.56 -5.74 -1.44
CA THR A 111 -6.33 -6.58 -0.25
C THR A 111 -5.65 -7.90 -0.65
N GLY A 112 -5.31 -8.73 0.34
CA GLY A 112 -4.85 -10.10 0.11
C GLY A 112 -3.69 -10.19 -0.88
N SER A 113 -3.88 -10.95 -1.93
CA SER A 113 -2.87 -11.29 -2.94
C SER A 113 -2.18 -10.08 -3.57
N LEU A 114 -2.90 -8.98 -3.83
CA LEU A 114 -2.32 -7.75 -4.35
C LEU A 114 -1.32 -7.14 -3.35
N ASN A 115 -1.70 -7.10 -2.08
CA ASN A 115 -0.83 -6.58 -1.03
C ASN A 115 0.43 -7.43 -0.85
N ASP A 116 0.30 -8.75 -0.93
CA ASP A 116 1.42 -9.66 -0.76
C ASP A 116 2.43 -9.51 -1.90
N ILE A 117 1.98 -9.46 -3.16
CA ILE A 117 2.83 -9.21 -4.32
C ILE A 117 3.56 -7.88 -4.18
N CYS A 118 2.81 -6.80 -3.92
CA CYS A 118 3.38 -5.46 -3.83
C CYS A 118 4.35 -5.30 -2.66
N ARG A 119 4.04 -5.92 -1.52
CA ARG A 119 4.90 -5.87 -0.33
C ARG A 119 6.23 -6.55 -0.58
N VAL A 120 6.22 -7.76 -1.18
CA VAL A 120 7.45 -8.48 -1.53
C VAL A 120 8.25 -7.69 -2.54
N SER A 121 7.63 -7.23 -3.63
CA SER A 121 8.31 -6.44 -4.66
C SER A 121 8.90 -5.14 -4.12
N ALA A 122 8.17 -4.43 -3.25
CA ALA A 122 8.66 -3.21 -2.63
C ALA A 122 9.87 -3.47 -1.72
N PHE A 123 9.83 -4.56 -0.96
CA PHE A 123 10.94 -4.97 -0.10
C PHE A 123 12.19 -5.30 -0.91
N GLU A 124 12.08 -6.15 -1.94
CA GLU A 124 13.21 -6.56 -2.79
C GLU A 124 13.80 -5.36 -3.55
N LYS A 125 12.97 -4.46 -4.04
CA LYS A 125 13.40 -3.25 -4.76
C LYS A 125 13.70 -2.06 -3.85
N LYS A 126 13.59 -2.21 -2.54
CA LYS A 126 13.80 -1.14 -1.54
C LYS A 126 12.97 0.11 -1.84
N LYS A 127 11.74 -0.08 -2.30
CA LYS A 127 10.80 1.00 -2.61
C LYS A 127 9.89 1.27 -1.42
N LYS A 128 9.41 2.50 -1.32
CA LYS A 128 8.35 2.84 -0.39
C LYS A 128 7.06 2.13 -0.79
N PHE A 129 6.30 1.71 0.20
CA PHE A 129 5.10 0.91 -0.02
C PHE A 129 3.92 1.47 0.76
N CYS A 130 2.79 1.55 0.08
CA CYS A 130 1.51 1.98 0.64
C CYS A 130 0.41 1.00 0.23
N ILE A 131 -0.50 0.71 1.15
CA ILE A 131 -1.72 -0.03 0.89
C ILE A 131 -2.90 0.92 0.94
N PHE A 132 -3.65 1.00 -0.15
CA PHE A 132 -4.97 1.59 -0.20
C PHE A 132 -6.00 0.45 -0.18
N ALA A 133 -6.52 0.15 1.02
CA ALA A 133 -7.42 -0.98 1.22
C ALA A 133 -8.84 -0.64 0.74
N THR A 134 -9.42 -1.46 -0.13
CA THR A 134 -10.77 -1.30 -0.68
C THR A 134 -11.83 -2.09 0.07
N ALA A 135 -11.43 -3.04 0.90
CA ALA A 135 -12.30 -3.82 1.77
C ALA A 135 -11.54 -4.30 3.01
N PRO A 136 -12.23 -4.54 4.16
CA PRO A 136 -11.62 -5.22 5.29
C PRO A 136 -11.37 -6.69 4.90
N SER A 137 -10.10 -7.10 4.84
CA SER A 137 -9.74 -8.49 4.63
C SER A 137 -9.40 -9.18 5.95
N MET A 138 -9.45 -10.52 5.94
CA MET A 138 -9.25 -11.34 7.14
C MET A 138 -7.88 -11.17 7.79
N ASP A 139 -6.89 -10.77 7.04
CA ASP A 139 -5.52 -10.59 7.51
C ASP A 139 -5.25 -9.14 7.89
N PHE A 140 -5.83 -8.70 8.96
CA PHE A 140 -5.66 -7.38 9.55
C PHE A 140 -6.43 -6.25 8.84
N GLY A 141 -7.39 -5.73 9.54
CA GLY A 141 -8.08 -4.47 9.23
C GLY A 141 -7.09 -3.34 8.99
N THR A 142 -6.56 -3.29 7.79
CA THR A 142 -5.60 -2.31 7.36
C THR A 142 -6.26 -1.39 6.39
N TRP A 143 -6.58 -0.28 6.87
CA TRP A 143 -7.24 0.75 6.11
C TRP A 143 -6.15 1.55 5.47
N PHE A 144 -5.24 1.98 5.49
CA PHE A 144 -4.16 2.63 4.78
C PHE A 144 -2.84 2.40 5.55
N LYS A 145 -1.87 1.76 4.93
CA LYS A 145 -0.55 1.54 5.53
C LYS A 145 0.54 2.17 4.67
N ILE A 146 1.35 2.95 5.25
CA ILE A 146 2.62 3.42 4.70
C ILE A 146 3.75 2.84 5.50
#